data_a1da722bea773bd011e50b54ae08c9b9
#
_entry.id   a1da722bea773bd011e50b54ae08c9b9
#
_cell.length_a   1.000
_cell.length_b   1.000
_cell.length_c   1.000
_cell.angle_alpha   90.00
_cell.angle_beta   90.00
_cell.angle_gamma   90.00
#
_symmetry.space_group_name_H-M   'P 1'
#
loop_
_entity.id
_entity.type
_entity.pdbx_description
1 polymer ?
#
loop_
_entity_poly.entity_id
_entity_poly.type
_entity_poly.pdbx_seq_one_letter_code
_entity_poly.pdbx_strand_id
1 'polypeptide(L)'
;MSKRRVVVTGLGAVTPVGNNVQAFWESVKTGKIGIGEITRFDTADFKVKLAAEVKNFNAKDYMDFKAAKRMELFSQYAVAASKEAMADAGIEMEKEDPFRVGVIVGSGIGSLPAMEAANQRLIQRGPSKVDPLLVPKMISNMAAGNVSIALGARGKCTNVVTACASGTHCIGDAFRAIQYGDAEVMIAGGTEGAISPVGVAGFTNLTALSTSQDPYRASIPFDKERGGFVIGEGAGVVVLEELEHAKARGAKIYAEVVGYGATADAYHITSPIEDGSGAAHAMTDAMKEAGVQPEEIDYINAHGTGTHHNDLFETRAIKAALGDAAKKVKINSTKSMIGHLLGAAGGVEAVVCVKSIEEGFIHQTVGTKETEEELDLDYCIGGPTRQEVNYAMSNSLGFGGHNAVLLMKKYR
;
A
#
# COMPACT_ATOMS: atom_id res chain seq x y z
N MET A 1 -18.02 26.65 1.47
CA MET A 1 -16.97 26.56 2.50
C MET A 1 -15.69 26.15 1.79
N SER A 2 -14.54 26.76 2.12
CA SER A 2 -13.24 26.29 1.64
C SER A 2 -12.99 24.88 2.19
N LYS A 3 -12.43 23.98 1.36
CA LYS A 3 -12.02 22.66 1.82
C LYS A 3 -10.94 22.78 2.91
N ARG A 4 -11.01 21.94 3.94
CA ARG A 4 -9.99 21.90 4.99
C ARG A 4 -8.71 21.27 4.44
N ARG A 5 -7.56 21.76 4.89
CA ARG A 5 -6.25 21.19 4.52
C ARG A 5 -5.97 19.96 5.36
N VAL A 6 -5.32 18.98 4.75
CA VAL A 6 -5.08 17.66 5.37
C VAL A 6 -3.59 17.33 5.31
N VAL A 7 -3.02 17.08 6.47
CA VAL A 7 -1.59 16.82 6.63
C VAL A 7 -1.33 15.40 7.16
N VAL A 8 -0.14 14.90 6.90
CA VAL A 8 0.35 13.62 7.43
C VAL A 8 1.19 13.93 8.67
N THR A 9 0.76 13.43 9.81
CA THR A 9 1.44 13.65 11.10
C THR A 9 2.05 12.40 11.70
N GLY A 10 1.68 11.21 11.21
CA GLY A 10 2.25 9.94 11.69
C GLY A 10 2.33 8.88 10.62
N LEU A 11 3.31 8.01 10.77
CA LEU A 11 3.64 6.92 9.85
C LEU A 11 3.78 5.60 10.59
N GLY A 12 3.32 4.50 10.00
CA GLY A 12 3.50 3.16 10.53
C GLY A 12 3.65 2.13 9.41
N ALA A 13 4.51 1.14 9.60
CA ALA A 13 4.78 0.12 8.60
C ALA A 13 5.18 -1.23 9.21
N VAL A 14 4.64 -2.29 8.62
CA VAL A 14 5.11 -3.67 8.79
C VAL A 14 5.33 -4.24 7.40
N THR A 15 6.57 -4.61 7.08
CA THR A 15 6.96 -5.00 5.72
C THR A 15 7.95 -6.16 5.73
N PRO A 16 8.19 -6.84 4.60
CA PRO A 16 9.19 -7.90 4.49
C PRO A 16 10.62 -7.48 4.82
N VAL A 17 10.92 -6.17 4.87
CA VAL A 17 12.27 -5.64 5.11
C VAL A 17 12.38 -4.80 6.39
N GLY A 18 11.28 -4.63 7.12
CA GLY A 18 11.27 -3.91 8.41
C GLY A 18 9.88 -3.88 9.04
N ASN A 19 9.81 -4.06 10.37
CA ASN A 19 8.56 -4.10 11.15
C ASN A 19 8.23 -2.76 11.83
N ASN A 20 8.87 -1.70 11.41
CA ASN A 20 8.57 -0.30 11.73
C ASN A 20 9.10 0.59 10.61
N VAL A 21 8.66 1.85 10.58
CA VAL A 21 9.01 2.82 9.53
C VAL A 21 10.51 3.05 9.43
N GLN A 22 11.22 3.16 10.56
CA GLN A 22 12.67 3.39 10.55
C GLN A 22 13.42 2.22 9.90
N ALA A 23 13.17 0.99 10.35
CA ALA A 23 13.82 -0.20 9.80
C ALA A 23 13.45 -0.43 8.33
N PHE A 24 12.19 -0.18 7.98
CA PHE A 24 11.71 -0.23 6.60
C PHE A 24 12.44 0.78 5.72
N TRP A 25 12.49 2.05 6.12
CA TRP A 25 13.09 3.11 5.33
C TRP A 25 14.60 2.94 5.15
N GLU A 26 15.33 2.53 6.20
CA GLU A 26 16.76 2.19 6.08
C GLU A 26 17.00 1.03 5.10
N SER A 27 16.13 0.03 5.11
CA SER A 27 16.17 -1.07 4.15
C SER A 27 15.89 -0.61 2.73
N VAL A 28 14.93 0.29 2.53
CA VAL A 28 14.60 0.90 1.23
C VAL A 28 15.78 1.72 0.70
N LYS A 29 16.41 2.54 1.53
CA LYS A 29 17.58 3.36 1.14
C LYS A 29 18.77 2.52 0.68
N THR A 30 18.93 1.35 1.26
CA THR A 30 20.04 0.43 0.91
C THR A 30 19.68 -0.56 -0.20
N GLY A 31 18.46 -0.55 -0.71
CA GLY A 31 18.01 -1.48 -1.76
C GLY A 31 17.87 -2.92 -1.25
N LYS A 32 17.56 -3.12 0.03
CA LYS A 32 17.44 -4.46 0.62
C LYS A 32 16.22 -5.19 0.07
N ILE A 33 16.42 -6.41 -0.42
CA ILE A 33 15.37 -7.28 -0.94
C ILE A 33 14.79 -8.14 0.19
N GLY A 34 13.46 -8.11 0.34
CA GLY A 34 12.70 -8.90 1.30
C GLY A 34 12.18 -10.23 0.75
N ILE A 35 12.36 -10.45 -0.56
CA ILE A 35 11.90 -11.64 -1.27
C ILE A 35 12.78 -12.84 -0.89
N GLY A 36 12.17 -13.99 -0.69
CA GLY A 36 12.84 -15.24 -0.37
C GLY A 36 11.92 -16.43 -0.57
N GLU A 37 12.41 -17.61 -0.24
CA GLU A 37 11.60 -18.84 -0.30
C GLU A 37 10.38 -18.73 0.63
N ILE A 38 9.24 -19.25 0.16
CA ILE A 38 8.03 -19.36 0.97
C ILE A 38 8.28 -20.33 2.11
N THR A 39 8.07 -19.89 3.34
CA THR A 39 8.29 -20.71 4.55
C THR A 39 6.99 -21.14 5.24
N ARG A 40 5.85 -20.58 4.86
CA ARG A 40 4.55 -20.81 5.51
C ARG A 40 3.91 -22.15 5.19
N PHE A 41 4.30 -22.77 4.06
CA PHE A 41 3.81 -24.07 3.62
C PHE A 41 4.81 -24.75 2.68
N ASP A 42 4.64 -26.06 2.49
CA ASP A 42 5.45 -26.81 1.54
C ASP A 42 5.12 -26.42 0.10
N THR A 43 6.12 -25.99 -0.63
CA THR A 43 6.00 -25.53 -2.02
C THR A 43 6.47 -26.58 -3.04
N ALA A 44 6.72 -27.85 -2.66
CA ALA A 44 7.27 -28.87 -3.55
C ALA A 44 6.50 -28.96 -4.89
N ASP A 45 5.17 -28.96 -4.84
CA ASP A 45 4.28 -29.05 -6.01
C ASP A 45 3.93 -27.70 -6.66
N PHE A 46 4.43 -26.57 -6.12
CA PHE A 46 4.13 -25.24 -6.66
C PHE A 46 5.17 -24.80 -7.68
N LYS A 47 4.73 -24.14 -8.76
CA LYS A 47 5.64 -23.50 -9.73
C LYS A 47 6.34 -22.27 -9.11
N VAL A 48 5.63 -21.52 -8.28
CA VAL A 48 6.13 -20.35 -7.58
C VAL A 48 6.69 -20.77 -6.23
N LYS A 49 7.94 -20.39 -5.97
CA LYS A 49 8.68 -20.74 -4.75
C LYS A 49 8.97 -19.54 -3.85
N LEU A 50 8.86 -18.33 -4.41
CA LEU A 50 9.27 -17.09 -3.76
C LEU A 50 8.07 -16.24 -3.36
N ALA A 51 8.20 -15.61 -2.21
CA ALA A 51 7.29 -14.57 -1.72
C ALA A 51 8.05 -13.54 -0.88
N ALA A 52 7.42 -12.42 -0.58
CA ALA A 52 7.94 -11.42 0.32
C ALA A 52 7.18 -11.51 1.67
N GLU A 53 7.60 -12.43 2.52
CA GLU A 53 7.04 -12.66 3.85
C GLU A 53 7.56 -11.65 4.87
N VAL A 54 6.70 -11.19 5.78
CA VAL A 54 7.10 -10.42 6.96
C VAL A 54 7.92 -11.32 7.89
N LYS A 55 9.11 -10.87 8.26
CA LYS A 55 10.07 -11.64 9.06
C LYS A 55 10.10 -11.13 10.50
N ASN A 56 10.26 -12.05 11.46
CA ASN A 56 10.45 -11.75 12.88
C ASN A 56 9.31 -10.91 13.50
N PHE A 57 8.09 -11.01 12.97
CA PHE A 57 6.93 -10.35 13.55
C PHE A 57 6.39 -11.18 14.71
N ASN A 58 6.29 -10.56 15.88
CA ASN A 58 5.67 -11.16 17.04
C ASN A 58 4.52 -10.25 17.52
N ALA A 59 3.29 -10.71 17.33
CA ALA A 59 2.10 -9.94 17.69
C ALA A 59 2.06 -9.49 19.17
N LYS A 60 2.72 -10.22 20.09
CA LYS A 60 2.79 -9.88 21.51
C LYS A 60 3.54 -8.58 21.80
N ASP A 61 4.38 -8.12 20.88
CA ASP A 61 5.10 -6.87 21.03
C ASP A 61 4.18 -5.65 20.80
N TYR A 62 3.03 -5.88 20.16
CA TYR A 62 2.08 -4.83 19.75
C TYR A 62 0.71 -4.94 20.41
N MET A 63 0.31 -6.11 20.87
CA MET A 63 -1.02 -6.36 21.44
C MET A 63 -0.99 -7.50 22.46
N ASP A 64 -2.00 -7.55 23.34
CA ASP A 64 -2.11 -8.66 24.29
C ASP A 64 -2.39 -10.00 23.58
N PHE A 65 -2.03 -11.09 24.25
CA PHE A 65 -2.11 -12.44 23.69
C PHE A 65 -3.56 -12.87 23.33
N LYS A 66 -4.56 -12.41 24.08
CA LYS A 66 -5.96 -12.76 23.83
C LYS A 66 -6.47 -12.05 22.58
N ALA A 67 -6.09 -10.77 22.41
CA ALA A 67 -6.40 -10.01 21.21
C ALA A 67 -5.72 -10.64 19.98
N ALA A 68 -4.42 -10.93 20.06
CA ALA A 68 -3.68 -11.55 18.97
C ALA A 68 -4.30 -12.87 18.48
N LYS A 69 -4.76 -13.74 19.39
CA LYS A 69 -5.43 -15.00 19.04
C LYS A 69 -6.76 -14.85 18.31
N ARG A 70 -7.40 -13.70 18.42
CA ARG A 70 -8.68 -13.38 17.77
C ARG A 70 -8.52 -12.72 16.41
N MET A 71 -7.29 -12.48 15.98
CA MET A 71 -6.94 -11.80 14.74
C MET A 71 -6.11 -12.71 13.84
N GLU A 72 -6.30 -12.59 12.54
CA GLU A 72 -5.39 -13.12 11.54
C GLU A 72 -4.27 -12.10 11.23
N LEU A 73 -3.24 -12.52 10.51
CA LEU A 73 -2.04 -11.72 10.29
C LEU A 73 -2.33 -10.34 9.71
N PHE A 74 -3.22 -10.23 8.71
CA PHE A 74 -3.56 -8.93 8.12
C PHE A 74 -4.10 -7.94 9.17
N SER A 75 -4.93 -8.40 10.11
CA SER A 75 -5.42 -7.55 11.21
C SER A 75 -4.33 -7.25 12.24
N GLN A 76 -3.44 -8.20 12.53
CA GLN A 76 -2.31 -7.99 13.45
C GLN A 76 -1.33 -6.95 12.88
N TYR A 77 -1.00 -7.02 11.58
CA TYR A 77 -0.16 -6.04 10.90
C TYR A 77 -0.81 -4.65 10.92
N ALA A 78 -2.11 -4.57 10.64
CA ALA A 78 -2.85 -3.31 10.68
C ALA A 78 -2.80 -2.65 12.05
N VAL A 79 -3.03 -3.41 13.14
CA VAL A 79 -2.97 -2.90 14.52
C VAL A 79 -1.55 -2.46 14.88
N ALA A 80 -0.53 -3.24 14.50
CA ALA A 80 0.87 -2.89 14.78
C ALA A 80 1.27 -1.59 14.10
N ALA A 81 1.05 -1.48 12.78
CA ALA A 81 1.35 -0.28 12.00
C ALA A 81 0.54 0.93 12.48
N SER A 82 -0.75 0.75 12.83
CA SER A 82 -1.58 1.86 13.32
C SER A 82 -1.13 2.38 14.69
N LYS A 83 -0.69 1.50 15.58
CA LYS A 83 -0.11 1.92 16.87
C LYS A 83 1.18 2.70 16.70
N GLU A 84 2.05 2.26 15.79
CA GLU A 84 3.25 3.00 15.43
C GLU A 84 2.89 4.39 14.89
N ALA A 85 1.97 4.46 13.91
CA ALA A 85 1.57 5.72 13.29
C ALA A 85 0.97 6.71 14.31
N MET A 86 0.14 6.24 15.23
CA MET A 86 -0.44 7.08 16.30
C MET A 86 0.61 7.56 17.29
N ALA A 87 1.57 6.71 17.67
CA ALA A 87 2.68 7.08 18.54
C ALA A 87 3.60 8.10 17.85
N ASP A 88 3.90 7.90 16.56
CA ASP A 88 4.69 8.83 15.75
C ASP A 88 3.99 10.19 15.59
N ALA A 89 2.66 10.20 15.41
CA ALA A 89 1.84 11.40 15.39
C ALA A 89 1.81 12.13 16.74
N GLY A 90 2.13 11.46 17.84
CA GLY A 90 2.02 12.00 19.19
C GLY A 90 0.57 12.30 19.60
N ILE A 91 -0.40 11.55 19.08
CA ILE A 91 -1.81 11.72 19.43
C ILE A 91 -2.12 10.90 20.69
N GLU A 92 -2.63 11.58 21.70
CA GLU A 92 -3.09 11.01 22.96
C GLU A 92 -4.62 10.98 22.94
N MET A 93 -5.22 9.80 22.81
CA MET A 93 -6.68 9.64 22.64
C MET A 93 -7.50 10.23 23.80
N GLU A 94 -6.91 10.33 24.98
CA GLU A 94 -7.53 10.95 26.17
C GLU A 94 -7.73 12.47 26.02
N LYS A 95 -7.02 13.09 25.10
CA LYS A 95 -7.11 14.52 24.78
C LYS A 95 -7.99 14.80 23.56
N GLU A 96 -8.41 13.76 22.85
CA GLU A 96 -9.19 13.87 21.62
C GLU A 96 -10.67 13.58 21.88
N ASP A 97 -11.55 14.15 21.04
CA ASP A 97 -12.91 13.62 20.91
C ASP A 97 -12.84 12.31 20.12
N PRO A 98 -13.06 11.13 20.74
CA PRO A 98 -12.91 9.85 20.06
C PRO A 98 -13.87 9.68 18.88
N PHE A 99 -14.98 10.43 18.81
CA PHE A 99 -15.91 10.42 17.69
C PHE A 99 -15.41 11.27 16.49
N ARG A 100 -14.34 12.05 16.68
CA ARG A 100 -13.66 12.81 15.63
C ARG A 100 -12.38 12.13 15.14
N VAL A 101 -12.01 10.98 15.73
CA VAL A 101 -10.90 10.13 15.30
C VAL A 101 -11.46 8.89 14.61
N GLY A 102 -11.21 8.75 13.31
CA GLY A 102 -11.73 7.65 12.50
C GLY A 102 -10.65 6.70 11.98
N VAL A 103 -11.08 5.57 11.40
CA VAL A 103 -10.23 4.52 10.85
C VAL A 103 -10.74 4.11 9.47
N ILE A 104 -9.89 4.20 8.45
CA ILE A 104 -10.15 3.63 7.13
C ILE A 104 -8.92 2.81 6.71
N VAL A 105 -8.90 1.52 7.04
CA VAL A 105 -7.80 0.60 6.72
C VAL A 105 -8.35 -0.57 5.94
N GLY A 106 -7.86 -0.74 4.70
CA GLY A 106 -8.34 -1.73 3.75
C GLY A 106 -7.49 -3.00 3.70
N SER A 107 -8.13 -4.09 3.31
CA SER A 107 -7.48 -5.32 2.87
C SER A 107 -8.20 -5.78 1.60
N GLY A 108 -7.44 -6.18 0.60
CA GLY A 108 -8.01 -6.62 -0.68
C GLY A 108 -8.74 -7.96 -0.59
N ILE A 109 -8.35 -8.82 0.34
CA ILE A 109 -8.81 -10.22 0.39
C ILE A 109 -9.35 -10.60 1.78
N GLY A 110 -8.84 -10.02 2.86
CA GLY A 110 -9.04 -10.53 4.21
C GLY A 110 -8.14 -11.73 4.48
N SER A 111 -8.64 -12.79 5.15
CA SER A 111 -7.81 -13.95 5.49
C SER A 111 -8.17 -15.20 4.67
N LEU A 112 -7.39 -15.48 3.63
CA LEU A 112 -7.41 -16.80 2.97
C LEU A 112 -6.95 -17.92 3.90
N PRO A 113 -5.88 -17.77 4.71
CA PRO A 113 -5.45 -18.83 5.64
C PRO A 113 -6.55 -19.27 6.61
N ALA A 114 -7.36 -18.35 7.13
CA ALA A 114 -8.49 -18.69 8.01
C ALA A 114 -9.56 -19.51 7.28
N MET A 115 -9.87 -19.14 6.03
CA MET A 115 -10.83 -19.88 5.21
C MET A 115 -10.35 -21.28 4.86
N GLU A 116 -9.07 -21.42 4.47
CA GLU A 116 -8.45 -22.72 4.19
C GLU A 116 -8.51 -23.66 5.42
N ALA A 117 -8.08 -23.16 6.57
CA ALA A 117 -8.12 -23.92 7.81
C ALA A 117 -9.56 -24.32 8.22
N ALA A 118 -10.52 -23.43 8.02
CA ALA A 118 -11.93 -23.72 8.30
C ALA A 118 -12.49 -24.78 7.37
N ASN A 119 -12.18 -24.71 6.08
CA ASN A 119 -12.62 -25.70 5.09
C ASN A 119 -12.05 -27.10 5.38
N GLN A 120 -10.76 -27.17 5.71
CA GLN A 120 -10.14 -28.45 6.13
C GLN A 120 -10.83 -29.03 7.37
N ARG A 121 -11.11 -28.20 8.39
CA ARG A 121 -11.82 -28.66 9.61
C ARG A 121 -13.25 -29.11 9.29
N LEU A 122 -13.97 -28.39 8.45
CA LEU A 122 -15.32 -28.72 8.01
C LEU A 122 -15.36 -30.11 7.35
N ILE A 123 -14.47 -30.35 6.41
CA ILE A 123 -14.40 -31.62 5.67
C ILE A 123 -13.99 -32.78 6.57
N GLN A 124 -12.95 -32.59 7.40
CA GLN A 124 -12.37 -33.68 8.20
C GLN A 124 -13.13 -33.96 9.48
N ARG A 125 -13.80 -32.97 10.09
CA ARG A 125 -14.34 -33.07 11.46
C ARG A 125 -15.79 -32.59 11.60
N GLY A 126 -16.41 -32.11 10.53
CA GLY A 126 -17.79 -31.62 10.51
C GLY A 126 -17.98 -30.18 11.00
N PRO A 127 -19.21 -29.64 10.84
CA PRO A 127 -19.50 -28.23 11.03
C PRO A 127 -19.27 -27.70 12.46
N SER A 128 -19.46 -28.55 13.48
CA SER A 128 -19.25 -28.17 14.88
C SER A 128 -17.78 -27.89 15.25
N LYS A 129 -16.83 -28.16 14.37
CA LYS A 129 -15.38 -27.99 14.58
C LYS A 129 -14.80 -26.78 13.83
N VAL A 130 -15.62 -26.09 13.07
CA VAL A 130 -15.23 -24.80 12.47
C VAL A 130 -15.04 -23.77 13.60
N ASP A 131 -14.02 -22.93 13.48
CA ASP A 131 -13.70 -21.88 14.46
C ASP A 131 -14.92 -20.95 14.63
N PRO A 132 -15.45 -20.75 15.84
CA PRO A 132 -16.58 -19.84 16.08
C PRO A 132 -16.25 -18.38 15.71
N LEU A 133 -14.97 -18.02 15.66
CA LEU A 133 -14.50 -16.70 15.25
C LEU A 133 -14.09 -16.63 13.77
N LEU A 134 -14.41 -17.66 12.95
CA LEU A 134 -14.03 -17.67 11.54
C LEU A 134 -14.43 -16.37 10.82
N VAL A 135 -15.71 -16.01 10.92
CA VAL A 135 -16.24 -14.84 10.19
C VAL A 135 -15.51 -13.55 10.60
N PRO A 136 -15.43 -13.17 11.88
CA PRO A 136 -14.69 -11.97 12.27
C PRO A 136 -13.17 -12.04 12.06
N LYS A 137 -12.59 -13.23 11.90
CA LYS A 137 -11.18 -13.37 11.52
C LYS A 137 -10.94 -13.19 10.03
N MET A 138 -11.91 -13.58 9.20
CA MET A 138 -11.75 -13.68 7.75
C MET A 138 -12.07 -12.38 7.00
N ILE A 139 -13.15 -11.67 7.39
CA ILE A 139 -13.67 -10.55 6.62
C ILE A 139 -12.74 -9.32 6.68
N SER A 140 -12.56 -8.68 5.53
CA SER A 140 -11.55 -7.62 5.33
C SER A 140 -11.76 -6.37 6.19
N ASN A 141 -13.01 -6.01 6.54
CA ASN A 141 -13.30 -4.85 7.39
C ASN A 141 -12.78 -5.00 8.83
N MET A 142 -12.39 -6.21 9.23
CA MET A 142 -11.89 -6.44 10.61
C MET A 142 -10.48 -5.89 10.82
N ALA A 143 -9.74 -5.55 9.78
CA ALA A 143 -8.53 -4.73 9.94
C ALA A 143 -8.88 -3.38 10.59
N ALA A 144 -9.79 -2.61 9.98
CA ALA A 144 -10.24 -1.34 10.53
C ALA A 144 -10.94 -1.49 11.89
N GLY A 145 -11.80 -2.52 12.04
CA GLY A 145 -12.50 -2.79 13.30
C GLY A 145 -11.55 -3.07 14.46
N ASN A 146 -10.53 -3.91 14.25
CA ASN A 146 -9.53 -4.20 15.28
C ASN A 146 -8.63 -3.00 15.61
N VAL A 147 -8.29 -2.18 14.62
CA VAL A 147 -7.57 -0.90 14.84
C VAL A 147 -8.41 0.05 15.69
N SER A 148 -9.68 0.25 15.34
CA SER A 148 -10.63 1.08 16.10
C SER A 148 -10.73 0.63 17.57
N ILE A 149 -10.90 -0.68 17.81
CA ILE A 149 -10.95 -1.25 19.16
C ILE A 149 -9.63 -1.04 19.91
N ALA A 150 -8.50 -1.29 19.24
CA ALA A 150 -7.18 -1.21 19.89
C ALA A 150 -6.78 0.21 20.28
N LEU A 151 -7.26 1.22 19.56
CA LEU A 151 -6.91 2.63 19.75
C LEU A 151 -8.03 3.46 20.42
N GLY A 152 -9.23 2.90 20.57
CA GLY A 152 -10.37 3.64 21.12
C GLY A 152 -10.94 4.70 20.16
N ALA A 153 -10.62 4.65 18.86
CA ALA A 153 -11.15 5.55 17.85
C ALA A 153 -12.61 5.22 17.54
N ARG A 154 -13.54 6.15 17.71
CA ARG A 154 -14.99 5.94 17.65
C ARG A 154 -15.67 6.71 16.53
N GLY A 155 -14.90 7.40 15.70
CA GLY A 155 -15.38 8.08 14.50
C GLY A 155 -15.71 7.09 13.37
N LYS A 156 -15.72 7.57 12.14
CA LYS A 156 -15.96 6.73 10.95
C LYS A 156 -14.98 5.56 10.93
N CYS A 157 -15.49 4.32 10.96
CA CYS A 157 -14.69 3.10 10.89
C CYS A 157 -15.18 2.24 9.73
N THR A 158 -14.36 2.12 8.68
CA THR A 158 -14.71 1.36 7.47
C THR A 158 -13.46 0.86 6.76
N ASN A 159 -13.65 0.08 5.70
CA ASN A 159 -12.61 -0.28 4.75
C ASN A 159 -13.10 -0.08 3.32
N VAL A 160 -12.18 0.14 2.40
CA VAL A 160 -12.45 0.12 0.97
C VAL A 160 -11.76 -1.11 0.38
N VAL A 161 -12.50 -1.90 -0.39
CA VAL A 161 -11.97 -3.11 -1.04
C VAL A 161 -11.97 -2.88 -2.56
N THR A 162 -10.79 -2.61 -3.09
CA THR A 162 -10.55 -2.38 -4.52
C THR A 162 -9.27 -3.11 -4.96
N ALA A 163 -9.15 -4.37 -4.50
CA ALA A 163 -7.99 -5.22 -4.77
C ALA A 163 -6.67 -4.49 -4.40
N CYS A 164 -5.73 -4.38 -5.34
CA CYS A 164 -4.42 -3.77 -5.12
C CYS A 164 -4.47 -2.25 -4.86
N ALA A 165 -5.59 -1.58 -5.17
CA ALA A 165 -5.79 -0.15 -4.92
C ALA A 165 -6.43 0.16 -3.55
N SER A 166 -6.76 -0.87 -2.75
CA SER A 166 -7.50 -0.70 -1.48
C SER A 166 -6.84 0.30 -0.52
N GLY A 167 -5.53 0.17 -0.29
CA GLY A 167 -4.81 1.06 0.62
C GLY A 167 -4.81 2.52 0.18
N THR A 168 -4.63 2.77 -1.12
CA THR A 168 -4.65 4.11 -1.71
C THR A 168 -6.05 4.72 -1.65
N HIS A 169 -7.10 3.97 -1.99
CA HIS A 169 -8.48 4.42 -1.82
C HIS A 169 -8.82 4.70 -0.36
N CYS A 170 -8.36 3.87 0.58
CA CYS A 170 -8.57 4.11 2.01
C CYS A 170 -7.97 5.45 2.47
N ILE A 171 -6.76 5.78 2.02
CA ILE A 171 -6.12 7.06 2.32
C ILE A 171 -6.87 8.21 1.64
N GLY A 172 -7.27 8.05 0.37
CA GLY A 172 -8.04 9.05 -0.37
C GLY A 172 -9.41 9.35 0.26
N ASP A 173 -10.14 8.32 0.69
CA ASP A 173 -11.43 8.48 1.36
C ASP A 173 -11.29 9.09 2.77
N ALA A 174 -10.20 8.77 3.46
CA ALA A 174 -9.85 9.40 4.74
C ALA A 174 -9.51 10.89 4.55
N PHE A 175 -8.75 11.22 3.49
CA PHE A 175 -8.51 12.61 3.09
C PHE A 175 -9.81 13.36 2.84
N ARG A 176 -10.77 12.77 2.11
CA ARG A 176 -12.11 13.36 1.90
C ARG A 176 -12.85 13.57 3.22
N ALA A 177 -12.83 12.58 4.12
CA ALA A 177 -13.54 12.70 5.40
C ALA A 177 -13.05 13.91 6.21
N ILE A 178 -11.74 14.18 6.23
CA ILE A 178 -11.21 15.38 6.90
C ILE A 178 -11.54 16.66 6.11
N GLN A 179 -11.36 16.65 4.78
CA GLN A 179 -11.67 17.81 3.93
C GLN A 179 -13.10 18.33 4.12
N TYR A 180 -14.07 17.41 4.27
CA TYR A 180 -15.49 17.74 4.44
C TYR A 180 -15.91 17.94 5.89
N GLY A 181 -15.00 17.75 6.85
CA GLY A 181 -15.25 18.01 8.25
C GLY A 181 -15.90 16.85 9.00
N ASP A 182 -15.90 15.63 8.46
CA ASP A 182 -16.42 14.45 9.15
C ASP A 182 -15.50 13.99 10.29
N ALA A 183 -14.20 14.27 10.21
CA ALA A 183 -13.19 13.91 11.19
C ALA A 183 -12.13 15.01 11.36
N GLU A 184 -11.44 15.01 12.50
CA GLU A 184 -10.21 15.78 12.73
C GLU A 184 -8.97 14.94 12.43
N VAL A 185 -9.03 13.64 12.77
CA VAL A 185 -7.95 12.68 12.61
C VAL A 185 -8.48 11.41 11.93
N MET A 186 -7.72 10.90 10.96
CA MET A 186 -8.01 9.63 10.31
C MET A 186 -6.77 8.73 10.28
N ILE A 187 -6.91 7.53 10.81
CA ILE A 187 -5.92 6.45 10.68
C ILE A 187 -6.26 5.73 9.39
N ALA A 188 -5.38 5.81 8.39
CA ALA A 188 -5.70 5.37 7.04
C ALA A 188 -4.56 4.58 6.39
N GLY A 189 -4.90 3.59 5.58
CA GLY A 189 -3.91 2.78 4.89
C GLY A 189 -4.42 1.44 4.44
N GLY A 190 -3.50 0.48 4.31
CA GLY A 190 -3.83 -0.86 3.87
C GLY A 190 -3.01 -1.94 4.57
N THR A 191 -3.54 -3.14 4.55
CA THR A 191 -2.93 -4.33 5.13
C THR A 191 -3.24 -5.56 4.30
N GLU A 192 -2.34 -6.56 4.31
CA GLU A 192 -2.61 -7.85 3.67
C GLU A 192 -1.80 -8.99 4.31
N GLY A 193 -2.38 -10.19 4.31
CA GLY A 193 -1.73 -11.42 4.80
C GLY A 193 -2.20 -12.63 3.99
N ALA A 194 -2.01 -12.60 2.66
CA ALA A 194 -2.60 -13.55 1.73
C ALA A 194 -1.63 -14.65 1.23
N ILE A 195 -0.43 -14.77 1.82
CA ILE A 195 0.54 -15.82 1.45
C ILE A 195 0.07 -17.14 2.05
N SER A 196 -0.62 -17.93 1.23
CA SER A 196 -1.18 -19.24 1.58
C SER A 196 -1.21 -20.16 0.37
N PRO A 197 -1.38 -21.49 0.54
CA PRO A 197 -1.49 -22.42 -0.58
C PRO A 197 -2.53 -21.99 -1.63
N VAL A 198 -3.76 -21.67 -1.23
CA VAL A 198 -4.82 -21.24 -2.16
C VAL A 198 -4.50 -19.90 -2.78
N GLY A 199 -3.97 -18.95 -2.01
CA GLY A 199 -3.57 -17.63 -2.51
C GLY A 199 -2.51 -17.73 -3.60
N VAL A 200 -1.42 -18.45 -3.32
CA VAL A 200 -0.32 -18.64 -4.29
C VAL A 200 -0.79 -19.45 -5.50
N ALA A 201 -1.57 -20.52 -5.31
CA ALA A 201 -2.11 -21.32 -6.42
C ALA A 201 -3.04 -20.50 -7.31
N GLY A 202 -3.94 -19.69 -6.71
CA GLY A 202 -4.89 -18.85 -7.44
C GLY A 202 -4.19 -17.84 -8.35
N PHE A 203 -3.24 -17.07 -7.80
CA PHE A 203 -2.47 -16.10 -8.58
C PHE A 203 -1.50 -16.77 -9.58
N THR A 204 -0.97 -17.96 -9.27
CA THR A 204 -0.15 -18.73 -10.22
C THR A 204 -0.97 -19.18 -11.43
N ASN A 205 -2.17 -19.72 -11.21
CA ASN A 205 -3.04 -20.18 -12.29
C ASN A 205 -3.58 -19.01 -13.13
N LEU A 206 -3.65 -17.83 -12.55
CA LEU A 206 -3.94 -16.58 -13.26
C LEU A 206 -2.75 -16.08 -14.10
N THR A 207 -1.59 -16.76 -14.03
CA THR A 207 -0.32 -16.36 -14.66
C THR A 207 0.17 -14.95 -14.25
N ALA A 208 -0.20 -14.54 -13.04
CA ALA A 208 0.14 -13.21 -12.52
C ALA A 208 1.45 -13.18 -11.72
N LEU A 209 1.87 -14.35 -11.18
CA LEU A 209 3.08 -14.45 -10.35
C LEU A 209 4.33 -14.75 -11.18
N SER A 210 5.44 -14.15 -10.76
CA SER A 210 6.78 -14.48 -11.24
C SER A 210 7.16 -15.91 -10.87
N THR A 211 7.67 -16.67 -11.82
CA THR A 211 8.19 -18.05 -11.63
C THR A 211 9.70 -18.07 -11.47
N SER A 212 10.35 -16.92 -11.38
CA SER A 212 11.79 -16.82 -11.13
C SER A 212 12.16 -17.53 -9.84
N GLN A 213 13.32 -18.18 -9.84
CA GLN A 213 13.92 -18.81 -8.65
C GLN A 213 15.02 -17.93 -8.03
N ASP A 214 15.36 -16.82 -8.67
CA ASP A 214 16.34 -15.86 -8.17
C ASP A 214 15.61 -14.72 -7.44
N PRO A 215 15.76 -14.59 -6.10
CA PRO A 215 15.13 -13.52 -5.34
C PRO A 215 15.46 -12.10 -5.84
N TYR A 216 16.65 -11.92 -6.44
CA TYR A 216 17.10 -10.65 -6.97
C TYR A 216 16.53 -10.31 -8.35
N ARG A 217 15.92 -11.30 -9.03
CA ARG A 217 15.29 -11.14 -10.35
C ARG A 217 13.81 -11.53 -10.37
N ALA A 218 13.23 -11.83 -9.21
CA ALA A 218 11.82 -12.26 -9.14
C ALA A 218 10.84 -11.09 -9.27
N SER A 219 11.15 -9.93 -8.66
CA SER A 219 10.34 -8.70 -8.76
C SER A 219 11.19 -7.62 -9.46
N ILE A 220 10.97 -7.45 -10.75
CA ILE A 220 11.76 -6.56 -11.63
C ILE A 220 10.83 -5.65 -12.45
N PRO A 221 10.13 -4.71 -11.80
CA PRO A 221 9.26 -3.76 -12.49
C PRO A 221 10.00 -3.03 -13.61
N PHE A 222 9.32 -2.85 -14.74
CA PHE A 222 9.81 -2.18 -15.95
C PHE A 222 10.98 -2.88 -16.68
N ASP A 223 11.48 -4.01 -16.19
CA ASP A 223 12.53 -4.79 -16.87
C ASP A 223 11.94 -5.50 -18.10
N LYS A 224 12.73 -5.61 -19.18
CA LYS A 224 12.33 -6.37 -20.37
C LYS A 224 12.10 -7.86 -20.10
N GLU A 225 12.74 -8.43 -19.05
CA GLU A 225 12.60 -9.81 -18.64
C GLU A 225 11.53 -10.02 -17.55
N ARG A 226 10.73 -9.00 -17.22
CA ARG A 226 9.68 -9.10 -16.22
C ARG A 226 8.66 -10.18 -16.60
N GLY A 227 8.21 -10.96 -15.64
CA GLY A 227 7.33 -12.11 -15.90
C GLY A 227 6.22 -12.31 -14.88
N GLY A 228 5.88 -11.29 -14.10
CA GLY A 228 4.86 -11.38 -13.05
C GLY A 228 5.30 -10.69 -11.76
N PHE A 229 4.38 -10.52 -10.82
CA PHE A 229 4.72 -9.97 -9.52
C PHE A 229 5.12 -11.06 -8.51
N VAL A 230 5.81 -10.68 -7.46
CA VAL A 230 6.03 -11.51 -6.28
C VAL A 230 5.00 -11.15 -5.23
N ILE A 231 4.22 -12.11 -4.74
CA ILE A 231 3.25 -11.87 -3.66
C ILE A 231 3.97 -11.49 -2.37
N GLY A 232 3.47 -10.43 -1.71
CA GLY A 232 3.98 -9.96 -0.43
C GLY A 232 2.87 -9.75 0.59
N GLU A 233 3.26 -9.43 1.82
CA GLU A 233 2.36 -9.18 2.93
C GLU A 233 2.87 -8.04 3.82
N GLY A 234 1.99 -7.47 4.64
CA GLY A 234 2.33 -6.40 5.57
C GLY A 234 1.22 -5.38 5.76
N ALA A 235 1.59 -4.21 6.25
CA ALA A 235 0.71 -3.06 6.39
C ALA A 235 1.49 -1.75 6.23
N GLY A 236 0.81 -0.73 5.68
CA GLY A 236 1.27 0.66 5.67
C GLY A 236 0.13 1.56 6.09
N VAL A 237 0.38 2.41 7.08
CA VAL A 237 -0.62 3.28 7.70
C VAL A 237 -0.06 4.68 7.85
N VAL A 238 -0.88 5.67 7.54
CA VAL A 238 -0.61 7.08 7.80
C VAL A 238 -1.68 7.64 8.74
N VAL A 239 -1.29 8.57 9.61
CA VAL A 239 -2.23 9.42 10.32
C VAL A 239 -2.41 10.70 9.53
N LEU A 240 -3.63 10.90 9.04
CA LEU A 240 -4.07 12.15 8.42
C LEU A 240 -4.75 13.02 9.46
N GLU A 241 -4.47 14.30 9.41
CA GLU A 241 -4.95 15.26 10.39
C GLU A 241 -5.35 16.56 9.72
N GLU A 242 -6.37 17.22 10.25
CA GLU A 242 -6.71 18.57 9.85
C GLU A 242 -5.59 19.54 10.25
N LEU A 243 -5.22 20.43 9.34
CA LEU A 243 -4.03 21.28 9.50
C LEU A 243 -4.04 22.14 10.77
N GLU A 244 -5.16 22.82 11.07
CA GLU A 244 -5.22 23.71 12.23
C GLU A 244 -5.27 22.91 13.54
N HIS A 245 -5.87 21.71 13.52
CA HIS A 245 -5.80 20.76 14.62
C HIS A 245 -4.34 20.33 14.88
N ALA A 246 -3.61 19.94 13.84
CA ALA A 246 -2.20 19.55 13.94
C ALA A 246 -1.32 20.69 14.50
N LYS A 247 -1.52 21.90 14.01
CA LYS A 247 -0.80 23.08 14.49
C LYS A 247 -1.11 23.40 15.95
N ALA A 248 -2.38 23.34 16.35
CA ALA A 248 -2.82 23.67 17.70
C ALA A 248 -2.14 22.81 18.78
N ARG A 249 -1.83 21.55 18.46
CA ARG A 249 -1.12 20.63 19.36
C ARG A 249 0.39 20.59 19.11
N GLY A 250 0.93 21.36 18.16
CA GLY A 250 2.37 21.40 17.84
C GLY A 250 2.89 20.12 17.19
N ALA A 251 2.05 19.45 16.37
CA ALA A 251 2.42 18.21 15.69
C ALA A 251 3.58 18.39 14.71
N LYS A 252 4.41 17.37 14.56
CA LYS A 252 5.29 17.24 13.40
C LYS A 252 4.40 17.01 12.17
N ILE A 253 4.63 17.78 11.12
CA ILE A 253 3.95 17.62 9.83
C ILE A 253 4.98 17.12 8.82
N TYR A 254 4.77 15.94 8.27
CA TYR A 254 5.65 15.34 7.28
C TYR A 254 5.39 15.86 5.87
N ALA A 255 4.12 15.90 5.49
CA ALA A 255 3.66 16.29 4.17
C ALA A 255 2.18 16.72 4.23
N GLU A 256 1.68 17.27 3.15
CA GLU A 256 0.26 17.57 2.96
C GLU A 256 -0.29 16.68 1.84
N VAL A 257 -1.45 16.05 2.03
CA VAL A 257 -2.20 15.39 0.96
C VAL A 257 -3.01 16.47 0.26
N VAL A 258 -2.74 16.67 -1.03
CA VAL A 258 -3.31 17.79 -1.79
C VAL A 258 -4.21 17.35 -2.94
N GLY A 259 -4.13 16.10 -3.38
CA GLY A 259 -4.95 15.57 -4.46
C GLY A 259 -5.22 14.08 -4.34
N TYR A 260 -6.40 13.69 -4.80
CA TYR A 260 -6.84 12.30 -4.87
C TYR A 260 -7.66 12.08 -6.13
N GLY A 261 -7.17 11.20 -7.00
CA GLY A 261 -7.89 10.76 -8.19
C GLY A 261 -8.34 9.31 -8.05
N ALA A 262 -9.57 9.03 -8.46
CA ALA A 262 -10.17 7.70 -8.42
C ALA A 262 -11.02 7.48 -9.68
N THR A 263 -10.67 6.46 -10.47
CA THR A 263 -11.35 6.11 -11.72
C THR A 263 -11.50 4.60 -11.88
N ALA A 264 -12.20 4.19 -12.91
CA ALA A 264 -12.27 2.80 -13.31
C ALA A 264 -12.01 2.67 -14.82
N ASP A 265 -11.31 1.62 -15.24
CA ASP A 265 -11.05 1.32 -16.65
C ASP A 265 -12.33 0.88 -17.39
N ALA A 266 -13.27 0.23 -16.69
CA ALA A 266 -14.48 -0.37 -17.27
C ALA A 266 -14.19 -1.25 -18.49
N TYR A 267 -13.11 -2.03 -18.42
CA TYR A 267 -12.56 -2.78 -19.55
C TYR A 267 -12.52 -4.30 -19.31
N HIS A 268 -11.72 -4.76 -18.34
CA HIS A 268 -11.48 -6.18 -18.08
C HIS A 268 -11.31 -6.46 -16.58
N ILE A 269 -11.61 -7.71 -16.14
CA ILE A 269 -11.56 -8.07 -14.72
C ILE A 269 -10.14 -8.08 -14.13
N THR A 270 -9.10 -8.31 -14.93
CA THR A 270 -7.71 -8.45 -14.46
C THR A 270 -6.69 -7.63 -15.24
N SER A 271 -6.96 -7.30 -16.51
CA SER A 271 -6.04 -6.52 -17.35
C SER A 271 -6.40 -5.05 -17.30
N PRO A 272 -5.44 -4.14 -17.10
CA PRO A 272 -5.68 -2.71 -17.29
C PRO A 272 -5.98 -2.41 -18.76
N ILE A 273 -6.62 -1.26 -19.02
CA ILE A 273 -6.89 -0.82 -20.39
C ILE A 273 -5.59 -0.45 -21.10
N GLU A 274 -5.45 -0.86 -22.37
CA GLU A 274 -4.18 -0.81 -23.11
C GLU A 274 -3.62 0.60 -23.33
N ASP A 275 -4.50 1.59 -23.49
CA ASP A 275 -4.10 2.98 -23.67
C ASP A 275 -3.76 3.70 -22.36
N GLY A 276 -4.00 3.05 -21.22
CA GLY A 276 -3.77 3.61 -19.89
C GLY A 276 -4.69 4.77 -19.51
N SER A 277 -5.77 5.01 -20.27
CA SER A 277 -6.62 6.20 -20.11
C SER A 277 -7.26 6.33 -18.74
N GLY A 278 -7.67 5.21 -18.09
CA GLY A 278 -8.23 5.22 -16.75
C GLY A 278 -7.24 5.75 -15.70
N ALA A 279 -6.04 5.19 -15.67
CA ALA A 279 -4.98 5.62 -14.76
C ALA A 279 -4.51 7.06 -15.06
N ALA A 280 -4.39 7.43 -16.34
CA ALA A 280 -4.04 8.79 -16.76
C ALA A 280 -5.06 9.81 -16.25
N HIS A 281 -6.35 9.47 -16.32
CA HIS A 281 -7.42 10.34 -15.81
C HIS A 281 -7.34 10.50 -14.29
N ALA A 282 -7.08 9.42 -13.55
CA ALA A 282 -6.89 9.49 -12.09
C ALA A 282 -5.70 10.39 -11.71
N MET A 283 -4.56 10.30 -12.42
CA MET A 283 -3.41 11.19 -12.22
C MET A 283 -3.78 12.66 -12.51
N THR A 284 -4.47 12.91 -13.62
CA THR A 284 -4.92 14.25 -14.00
C THR A 284 -5.89 14.85 -12.98
N ASP A 285 -6.83 14.05 -12.46
CA ASP A 285 -7.79 14.50 -11.44
C ASP A 285 -7.08 14.86 -10.13
N ALA A 286 -6.07 14.08 -9.70
CA ALA A 286 -5.27 14.38 -8.52
C ALA A 286 -4.49 15.69 -8.69
N MET A 287 -3.86 15.93 -9.84
CA MET A 287 -3.16 17.18 -10.16
C MET A 287 -4.12 18.37 -10.22
N LYS A 288 -5.26 18.20 -10.88
CA LYS A 288 -6.29 19.23 -11.00
C LYS A 288 -6.85 19.65 -9.63
N GLU A 289 -7.12 18.70 -8.75
CA GLU A 289 -7.57 19.03 -7.39
C GLU A 289 -6.51 19.81 -6.61
N ALA A 290 -5.25 19.44 -6.75
CA ALA A 290 -4.13 20.11 -6.11
C ALA A 290 -3.80 21.49 -6.74
N GLY A 291 -4.30 21.78 -7.93
CA GLY A 291 -3.91 22.97 -8.72
C GLY A 291 -2.46 22.93 -9.19
N VAL A 292 -1.93 21.71 -9.46
CA VAL A 292 -0.52 21.44 -9.80
C VAL A 292 -0.40 21.12 -11.27
N GLN A 293 0.64 21.64 -11.93
CA GLN A 293 0.94 21.36 -13.31
C GLN A 293 1.83 20.10 -13.42
N PRO A 294 1.80 19.38 -14.56
CA PRO A 294 2.63 18.18 -14.76
C PRO A 294 4.13 18.39 -14.50
N GLU A 295 4.66 19.57 -14.83
CA GLU A 295 6.08 19.91 -14.65
C GLU A 295 6.53 20.07 -13.21
N GLU A 296 5.56 20.19 -12.27
CA GLU A 296 5.81 20.34 -10.84
C GLU A 296 5.94 18.98 -10.14
N ILE A 297 5.59 17.87 -10.80
CA ILE A 297 5.70 16.52 -10.23
C ILE A 297 7.16 16.06 -10.25
N ASP A 298 7.76 15.89 -9.08
CA ASP A 298 9.16 15.48 -8.94
C ASP A 298 9.32 13.96 -8.94
N TYR A 299 8.35 13.24 -8.38
CA TYR A 299 8.45 11.81 -8.13
C TYR A 299 7.11 11.08 -8.27
N ILE A 300 7.16 9.90 -8.88
CA ILE A 300 6.04 8.94 -8.94
C ILE A 300 6.50 7.61 -8.35
N ASN A 301 5.85 7.18 -7.26
CA ASN A 301 5.87 5.79 -6.84
C ASN A 301 4.82 5.06 -7.66
N ALA A 302 5.27 4.32 -8.67
CA ALA A 302 4.42 3.65 -9.61
C ALA A 302 3.77 2.39 -9.00
N HIS A 303 2.63 2.00 -9.57
CA HIS A 303 2.09 0.69 -9.29
C HIS A 303 3.10 -0.41 -9.64
N GLY A 304 3.70 -0.36 -10.81
CA GLY A 304 4.92 -1.07 -11.20
C GLY A 304 5.03 -2.49 -10.65
N THR A 305 4.20 -3.40 -11.11
CA THR A 305 4.10 -4.76 -10.54
C THR A 305 5.14 -5.74 -11.06
N GLY A 306 5.80 -5.43 -12.17
CA GLY A 306 6.65 -6.37 -12.90
C GLY A 306 5.84 -7.33 -13.78
N THR A 307 4.55 -7.06 -14.02
CA THR A 307 3.77 -7.77 -15.02
C THR A 307 3.89 -7.05 -16.37
N HIS A 308 3.85 -7.81 -17.46
CA HIS A 308 4.10 -7.25 -18.78
C HIS A 308 3.14 -6.10 -19.13
N HIS A 309 1.85 -6.35 -19.00
CA HIS A 309 0.81 -5.37 -19.36
C HIS A 309 0.75 -4.18 -18.41
N ASN A 310 0.81 -4.42 -17.09
CA ASN A 310 0.71 -3.32 -16.14
C ASN A 310 1.79 -2.25 -16.38
N ASP A 311 3.05 -2.67 -16.45
CA ASP A 311 4.16 -1.74 -16.51
C ASP A 311 4.17 -0.94 -17.83
N LEU A 312 3.76 -1.60 -18.93
CA LEU A 312 3.61 -0.96 -20.23
C LEU A 312 2.46 0.06 -20.23
N PHE A 313 1.29 -0.34 -19.74
CA PHE A 313 0.10 0.52 -19.79
C PHE A 313 0.17 1.65 -18.77
N GLU A 314 0.78 1.42 -17.60
CA GLU A 314 1.07 2.49 -16.64
C GLU A 314 2.06 3.51 -17.23
N THR A 315 3.07 3.05 -17.96
CA THR A 315 3.99 3.96 -18.69
C THR A 315 3.24 4.83 -19.70
N ARG A 316 2.31 4.25 -20.48
CA ARG A 316 1.45 5.00 -21.38
C ARG A 316 0.56 5.99 -20.63
N ALA A 317 0.01 5.58 -19.50
CA ALA A 317 -0.80 6.45 -18.63
C ALA A 317 -0.01 7.64 -18.10
N ILE A 318 1.23 7.43 -17.63
CA ILE A 318 2.11 8.50 -17.15
C ILE A 318 2.43 9.49 -18.27
N LYS A 319 2.76 8.98 -19.48
CA LYS A 319 3.00 9.82 -20.65
C LYS A 319 1.76 10.63 -21.03
N ALA A 320 0.58 10.01 -21.01
CA ALA A 320 -0.68 10.69 -21.31
C ALA A 320 -1.04 11.77 -20.30
N ALA A 321 -0.80 11.52 -18.99
CA ALA A 321 -1.12 12.47 -17.93
C ALA A 321 -0.14 13.63 -17.83
N LEU A 322 1.17 13.39 -18.05
CA LEU A 322 2.22 14.37 -17.82
C LEU A 322 2.79 14.98 -19.11
N GLY A 323 2.48 14.44 -20.28
CA GLY A 323 3.04 14.93 -21.56
C GLY A 323 4.57 14.91 -21.55
N ASP A 324 5.21 15.99 -21.98
CA ASP A 324 6.67 16.13 -22.03
C ASP A 324 7.33 16.09 -20.65
N ALA A 325 6.61 16.41 -19.58
CA ALA A 325 7.11 16.34 -18.21
C ALA A 325 7.38 14.90 -17.76
N ALA A 326 6.74 13.90 -18.37
CA ALA A 326 6.95 12.50 -18.06
C ALA A 326 8.43 12.05 -18.21
N LYS A 327 9.20 12.70 -19.09
CA LYS A 327 10.63 12.40 -19.28
C LYS A 327 11.55 12.98 -18.22
N LYS A 328 11.04 13.85 -17.35
CA LYS A 328 11.83 14.55 -16.32
C LYS A 328 11.51 14.01 -14.91
N VAL A 329 10.32 13.44 -14.72
CA VAL A 329 9.89 12.90 -13.44
C VAL A 329 10.67 11.64 -13.10
N LYS A 330 11.03 11.48 -11.82
CA LYS A 330 11.63 10.24 -11.32
C LYS A 330 10.53 9.24 -10.99
N ILE A 331 10.67 8.02 -11.48
CA ILE A 331 9.71 6.95 -11.30
C ILE A 331 10.42 5.76 -10.66
N ASN A 332 9.79 5.09 -9.72
CA ASN A 332 10.27 3.80 -9.23
C ASN A 332 9.12 2.89 -8.82
N SER A 333 9.44 1.66 -8.49
CA SER A 333 8.51 0.74 -7.82
C SER A 333 9.15 0.15 -6.58
N THR A 334 8.54 0.41 -5.43
CA THR A 334 8.92 -0.19 -4.14
C THR A 334 8.75 -1.70 -4.13
N LYS A 335 7.88 -2.22 -4.99
CA LYS A 335 7.63 -3.66 -5.16
C LYS A 335 8.87 -4.45 -5.60
N SER A 336 9.85 -3.77 -6.19
CA SER A 336 11.15 -4.38 -6.52
C SER A 336 11.89 -4.95 -5.31
N MET A 337 11.63 -4.41 -4.11
CA MET A 337 12.25 -4.83 -2.85
C MET A 337 11.35 -5.68 -1.96
N ILE A 338 10.07 -5.34 -1.91
CA ILE A 338 9.12 -5.92 -0.94
C ILE A 338 8.06 -6.82 -1.58
N GLY A 339 8.09 -7.00 -2.91
CA GLY A 339 7.01 -7.66 -3.63
C GLY A 339 5.73 -6.82 -3.65
N HIS A 340 4.65 -7.40 -4.13
CA HIS A 340 3.34 -6.77 -4.20
C HIS A 340 2.51 -7.12 -2.97
N LEU A 341 2.31 -6.17 -2.08
CA LEU A 341 1.55 -6.36 -0.83
C LEU A 341 0.03 -6.26 -1.02
N LEU A 342 -0.47 -6.36 -2.25
CA LEU A 342 -1.88 -6.34 -2.59
C LEU A 342 -2.62 -5.13 -1.96
N GLY A 343 -3.60 -5.38 -1.09
CA GLY A 343 -4.34 -4.29 -0.43
C GLY A 343 -3.51 -3.39 0.49
N ALA A 344 -2.35 -3.88 0.95
CA ALA A 344 -1.41 -3.08 1.75
C ALA A 344 -0.53 -2.15 0.90
N ALA A 345 -0.36 -2.44 -0.40
CA ALA A 345 0.63 -1.79 -1.24
C ALA A 345 0.56 -0.26 -1.18
N GLY A 346 -0.61 0.32 -1.45
CA GLY A 346 -0.77 1.77 -1.45
C GLY A 346 -0.51 2.45 -0.11
N GLY A 347 -0.76 1.76 1.00
CA GLY A 347 -0.42 2.27 2.34
C GLY A 347 1.10 2.35 2.56
N VAL A 348 1.84 1.31 2.19
CA VAL A 348 3.31 1.28 2.30
C VAL A 348 3.95 2.28 1.32
N GLU A 349 3.43 2.38 0.10
CA GLU A 349 3.90 3.30 -0.93
C GLU A 349 3.64 4.77 -0.55
N ALA A 350 2.54 5.06 0.14
CA ALA A 350 2.30 6.38 0.73
C ALA A 350 3.36 6.74 1.78
N VAL A 351 3.74 5.80 2.66
CA VAL A 351 4.86 6.00 3.61
C VAL A 351 6.16 6.30 2.85
N VAL A 352 6.45 5.60 1.76
CA VAL A 352 7.63 5.86 0.92
C VAL A 352 7.59 7.26 0.31
N CYS A 353 6.45 7.69 -0.25
CA CYS A 353 6.30 9.04 -0.81
C CYS A 353 6.55 10.11 0.24
N VAL A 354 5.97 9.97 1.44
CA VAL A 354 6.16 10.91 2.55
C VAL A 354 7.64 10.98 2.97
N LYS A 355 8.30 9.82 3.10
CA LYS A 355 9.73 9.76 3.45
C LYS A 355 10.63 10.33 2.35
N SER A 356 10.26 10.15 1.09
CA SER A 356 10.97 10.76 -0.04
C SER A 356 10.87 12.29 -0.03
N ILE A 357 9.70 12.84 0.32
CA ILE A 357 9.51 14.28 0.52
C ILE A 357 10.35 14.79 1.69
N GLU A 358 10.33 14.09 2.84
CA GLU A 358 11.05 14.48 4.06
C GLU A 358 12.57 14.52 3.84
N GLU A 359 13.14 13.49 3.22
CA GLU A 359 14.60 13.31 3.14
C GLU A 359 15.21 13.73 1.79
N GLY A 360 14.41 14.08 0.77
CA GLY A 360 14.91 14.36 -0.57
C GLY A 360 15.63 13.14 -1.18
N PHE A 361 15.06 11.95 -0.95
CA PHE A 361 15.66 10.69 -1.37
C PHE A 361 14.63 9.82 -2.11
N ILE A 362 14.92 9.52 -3.37
CA ILE A 362 14.12 8.63 -4.22
C ILE A 362 14.91 7.33 -4.41
N HIS A 363 14.37 6.21 -3.95
CA HIS A 363 15.04 4.92 -4.01
C HIS A 363 15.09 4.36 -5.45
N GLN A 364 16.02 3.47 -5.70
CA GLN A 364 16.14 2.78 -6.98
C GLN A 364 15.05 1.71 -7.16
N THR A 365 14.72 1.37 -8.41
CA THR A 365 14.01 0.14 -8.76
C THR A 365 15.04 -0.99 -8.81
N VAL A 366 15.08 -1.80 -7.74
CA VAL A 366 16.10 -2.82 -7.54
C VAL A 366 15.89 -4.00 -8.47
N GLY A 367 16.96 -4.62 -8.94
CA GLY A 367 16.92 -5.81 -9.80
C GLY A 367 16.68 -5.52 -11.28
N THR A 368 16.01 -4.45 -11.64
CA THR A 368 15.79 -4.03 -13.03
C THR A 368 17.11 -3.61 -13.68
N LYS A 369 17.40 -4.13 -14.86
CA LYS A 369 18.66 -3.90 -15.58
C LYS A 369 18.47 -3.16 -16.90
N GLU A 370 17.44 -3.54 -17.64
CA GLU A 370 17.22 -3.04 -19.00
C GLU A 370 15.72 -2.99 -19.29
N THR A 371 15.27 -1.91 -19.90
CA THR A 371 13.88 -1.70 -20.32
C THR A 371 13.67 -2.10 -21.78
N GLU A 372 12.44 -2.27 -22.20
CA GLU A 372 12.05 -2.37 -23.61
C GLU A 372 11.78 -0.97 -24.21
N GLU A 373 11.70 -0.87 -25.53
CA GLU A 373 11.63 0.41 -26.27
C GLU A 373 10.49 1.34 -25.79
N GLU A 374 9.33 0.81 -25.52
CA GLU A 374 8.19 1.62 -25.05
C GLU A 374 8.32 2.08 -23.59
N LEU A 375 9.18 1.43 -22.80
CA LEU A 375 9.48 1.79 -21.41
C LEU A 375 10.68 2.74 -21.36
N ASP A 376 10.51 3.97 -21.86
CA ASP A 376 11.57 4.96 -22.10
C ASP A 376 11.58 6.11 -21.09
N LEU A 377 11.00 5.92 -19.89
CA LEU A 377 11.00 6.89 -18.81
C LEU A 377 12.15 6.62 -17.80
N ASP A 378 12.34 7.51 -16.84
CA ASP A 378 13.38 7.36 -15.81
C ASP A 378 12.83 6.54 -14.61
N TYR A 379 13.03 5.24 -14.66
CA TYR A 379 12.58 4.31 -13.61
C TYR A 379 13.58 4.13 -12.45
N CYS A 380 14.52 5.05 -12.30
CA CYS A 380 15.57 4.99 -11.26
C CYS A 380 16.34 3.66 -11.24
N ILE A 381 16.72 3.14 -12.40
CA ILE A 381 17.41 1.83 -12.55
C ILE A 381 18.87 1.91 -12.11
N GLY A 382 19.55 3.03 -12.40
CA GLY A 382 21.00 3.21 -12.16
C GLY A 382 21.39 3.47 -10.69
N GLY A 383 20.44 3.52 -9.79
CA GLY A 383 20.65 3.82 -8.38
C GLY A 383 19.65 4.84 -7.82
N PRO A 384 19.73 5.13 -6.50
CA PRO A 384 18.86 6.12 -5.89
C PRO A 384 19.21 7.54 -6.35
N THR A 385 18.22 8.42 -6.32
CA THR A 385 18.40 9.85 -6.64
C THR A 385 18.23 10.68 -5.36
N ARG A 386 19.10 11.68 -5.18
CA ARG A 386 18.95 12.73 -4.16
C ARG A 386 18.60 14.04 -4.85
N GLN A 387 17.41 14.52 -4.54
CA GLN A 387 16.89 15.81 -5.01
C GLN A 387 15.79 16.29 -4.07
N GLU A 388 15.48 17.58 -4.08
CA GLU A 388 14.30 18.08 -3.39
C GLU A 388 13.05 17.49 -4.05
N VAL A 389 12.14 16.96 -3.23
CA VAL A 389 10.85 16.42 -3.64
C VAL A 389 9.78 17.33 -3.07
N ASN A 390 9.17 18.15 -3.90
CA ASN A 390 8.07 19.03 -3.52
C ASN A 390 6.72 18.36 -3.71
N TYR A 391 6.59 17.56 -4.78
CA TYR A 391 5.39 16.80 -5.09
C TYR A 391 5.74 15.35 -5.39
N ALA A 392 5.13 14.44 -4.65
CA ALA A 392 5.21 13.00 -4.87
C ALA A 392 3.83 12.43 -5.16
N MET A 393 3.73 11.62 -6.20
CA MET A 393 2.52 10.91 -6.60
C MET A 393 2.65 9.42 -6.31
N SER A 394 1.59 8.79 -5.80
CA SER A 394 1.51 7.34 -5.60
C SER A 394 0.38 6.78 -6.43
N ASN A 395 0.69 5.84 -7.33
CA ASN A 395 -0.27 5.19 -8.20
C ASN A 395 -0.60 3.77 -7.70
N SER A 396 -1.86 3.41 -7.72
CA SER A 396 -2.31 2.04 -7.49
C SER A 396 -3.35 1.63 -8.52
N LEU A 397 -3.10 0.50 -9.18
CA LEU A 397 -3.97 -0.09 -10.18
C LEU A 397 -4.42 -1.46 -9.67
N GLY A 398 -5.73 -1.72 -9.64
CA GLY A 398 -6.29 -2.93 -9.05
C GLY A 398 -7.10 -3.75 -10.04
N PHE A 399 -7.15 -5.07 -9.84
CA PHE A 399 -8.10 -5.94 -10.55
C PHE A 399 -9.51 -5.38 -10.42
N GLY A 400 -10.29 -5.50 -11.51
CA GLY A 400 -11.56 -4.81 -11.67
C GLY A 400 -11.42 -3.44 -12.36
N GLY A 401 -10.19 -3.05 -12.74
CA GLY A 401 -9.89 -1.76 -13.39
C GLY A 401 -9.94 -0.58 -12.41
N HIS A 402 -9.71 -0.82 -11.13
CA HIS A 402 -9.66 0.25 -10.12
C HIS A 402 -8.35 1.03 -10.21
N ASN A 403 -8.43 2.33 -10.40
CA ASN A 403 -7.28 3.24 -10.41
C ASN A 403 -7.40 4.24 -9.27
N ALA A 404 -6.36 4.36 -8.46
CA ALA A 404 -6.28 5.31 -7.35
C ALA A 404 -4.93 6.02 -7.36
N VAL A 405 -4.95 7.33 -7.23
CA VAL A 405 -3.76 8.18 -7.24
C VAL A 405 -3.83 9.15 -6.07
N LEU A 406 -2.77 9.19 -5.26
CA LEU A 406 -2.57 10.21 -4.23
C LEU A 406 -1.48 11.18 -4.67
N LEU A 407 -1.71 12.47 -4.46
CA LEU A 407 -0.72 13.51 -4.64
C LEU A 407 -0.40 14.16 -3.29
N MET A 408 0.86 14.08 -2.91
CA MET A 408 1.40 14.59 -1.65
C MET A 408 2.35 15.74 -1.94
N LYS A 409 2.36 16.73 -1.07
CA LYS A 409 3.16 17.95 -1.18
C LYS A 409 4.03 18.13 0.05
N LYS A 410 5.25 18.64 -0.15
CA LYS A 410 6.10 19.12 0.94
C LYS A 410 5.39 20.23 1.72
N TYR A 411 5.24 20.04 3.02
CA TYR A 411 4.69 21.07 3.91
C TYR A 411 5.71 22.18 4.12
N ARG A 412 5.25 23.44 4.02
CA ARG A 412 6.03 24.67 4.25
C ARG A 412 5.26 25.64 5.12
#